data_2163e0ecc855f01d2c6e7983018fd44f
#
_entry.id   2163e0ecc855f01d2c6e7983018fd44f
#
_cell.length_a   1.000
_cell.length_b   1.000
_cell.length_c   1.000
_cell.angle_alpha   90.00
_cell.angle_beta   90.00
_cell.angle_gamma   90.00
#
_symmetry.space_group_name_H-M   'P 1'
#
loop_
_entity.id
_entity.type
_entity.pdbx_description
1 polymer ?
#
loop_
_entity_poly.entity_id
_entity_poly.type
_entity_poly.pdbx_seq_one_letter_code
_entity_poly.pdbx_strand_id
1 'polypeptide(L)'
;RGLGDVYKRQQLIRLCDERTRLQIADAMKRGCYEISPPHTALIPKDNGEYRTVYVNEPIDRVLLSIANDLLFDLMPDRIHRSCKSYQSGIGCGKVVLEVSWEMTRVPGDECLGWKSDLSKYFDSVPLRYIDRAFDAVESRHRHSALITVLRKYYHSDLYFDTDNRLQRSYQSLKQGCAVASWLADVLLYELDEELSGMNGYYVRYSDDMLFVGEDYPKAMAVLQD
;
A
#
# COMPACT_ATOMS: atom_id res chain seq x y z
N ARG A 1 5.90 -6.54 30.84
CA ARG A 1 4.84 -6.67 29.80
C ARG A 1 3.60 -5.97 30.32
N GLY A 2 3.15 -4.90 29.64
CA GLY A 2 2.07 -4.06 30.14
C GLY A 2 0.68 -4.68 29.92
N LEU A 3 -0.33 -4.18 30.65
CA LEU A 3 -1.75 -4.56 30.50
C LEU A 3 -2.23 -4.48 29.04
N GLY A 4 -1.71 -3.54 28.25
CA GLY A 4 -2.01 -3.42 26.83
C GLY A 4 -1.61 -4.63 25.98
N ASP A 5 -0.51 -5.33 26.30
CA ASP A 5 -0.10 -6.53 25.58
C ASP A 5 -0.99 -7.74 25.90
N VAL A 6 -1.51 -7.81 27.11
CA VAL A 6 -2.47 -8.84 27.53
C VAL A 6 -3.79 -8.64 26.80
N TYR A 7 -4.29 -7.41 26.70
CA TYR A 7 -5.51 -7.07 25.99
C TYR A 7 -5.42 -7.40 24.50
N LYS A 8 -4.32 -7.03 23.83
CA LYS A 8 -4.08 -7.35 22.42
C LYS A 8 -4.07 -8.87 22.17
N ARG A 9 -3.43 -9.64 23.05
CA ARG A 9 -3.43 -11.10 22.97
C ARG A 9 -4.81 -11.69 23.14
N GLN A 10 -5.60 -11.19 24.09
CA GLN A 10 -6.98 -11.65 24.31
C GLN A 10 -7.87 -11.40 23.09
N GLN A 11 -7.71 -10.27 22.39
CA GLN A 11 -8.43 -10.01 21.15
C GLN A 11 -8.08 -11.02 20.06
N LEU A 12 -6.78 -11.32 19.86
CA LEU A 12 -6.34 -12.31 18.87
C LEU A 12 -6.81 -13.74 19.21
N ILE A 13 -6.84 -14.12 20.49
CA ILE A 13 -7.37 -15.42 20.92
C ILE A 13 -8.85 -15.59 20.50
N ARG A 14 -9.65 -14.52 20.50
CA ARG A 14 -11.04 -14.57 20.03
C ARG A 14 -11.16 -14.97 18.56
N LEU A 15 -10.18 -14.68 17.71
CA LEU A 15 -10.17 -15.15 16.32
C LEU A 15 -9.91 -16.65 16.19
N CYS A 16 -9.41 -17.32 17.23
CA CYS A 16 -9.30 -18.78 17.26
C CYS A 16 -10.66 -19.45 17.43
N ASP A 17 -11.65 -18.74 18.00
CA ASP A 17 -13.03 -19.23 18.13
C ASP A 17 -13.79 -19.13 16.80
N GLU A 18 -14.33 -20.27 16.35
CA GLU A 18 -15.08 -20.37 15.09
C GLU A 18 -16.33 -19.48 15.09
N ARG A 19 -17.06 -19.43 16.22
CA ARG A 19 -18.26 -18.61 16.34
C ARG A 19 -17.95 -17.12 16.13
N THR A 20 -16.85 -16.64 16.68
CA THR A 20 -16.38 -15.25 16.50
C THR A 20 -16.06 -14.97 15.04
N ARG A 21 -15.34 -15.89 14.35
CA ARG A 21 -15.04 -15.73 12.91
C ARG A 21 -16.30 -15.69 12.06
N LEU A 22 -17.27 -16.56 12.33
CA LEU A 22 -18.56 -16.57 11.63
C LEU A 22 -19.37 -15.29 11.88
N GLN A 23 -19.38 -14.77 13.11
CA GLN A 23 -20.03 -13.50 13.43
C GLN A 23 -19.42 -12.31 12.67
N ILE A 24 -18.09 -12.24 12.58
CA ILE A 24 -17.38 -11.21 11.82
C ILE A 24 -17.71 -11.34 10.32
N ALA A 25 -17.62 -12.55 9.76
CA ALA A 25 -17.93 -12.80 8.36
C ALA A 25 -19.39 -12.43 8.01
N ASP A 26 -20.34 -12.74 8.89
CA ASP A 26 -21.75 -12.39 8.72
C ASP A 26 -21.96 -10.87 8.83
N ALA A 27 -21.31 -10.20 9.78
CA ALA A 27 -21.35 -8.74 9.89
C ALA A 27 -20.76 -8.05 8.64
N MET A 28 -19.68 -8.58 8.07
CA MET A 28 -19.10 -8.09 6.81
C MET A 28 -20.10 -8.27 5.66
N LYS A 29 -20.68 -9.47 5.50
CA LYS A 29 -21.70 -9.76 4.44
C LYS A 29 -22.90 -8.84 4.51
N ARG A 30 -23.35 -8.48 5.71
CA ARG A 30 -24.47 -7.54 5.93
C ARG A 30 -24.05 -6.08 5.83
N GLY A 31 -22.75 -5.78 5.58
CA GLY A 31 -22.24 -4.42 5.54
C GLY A 31 -22.24 -3.69 6.88
N CYS A 32 -22.37 -4.44 8.00
CA CYS A 32 -22.42 -3.90 9.37
C CYS A 32 -21.06 -3.91 10.07
N TYR A 33 -20.03 -4.53 9.48
CA TYR A 33 -18.69 -4.50 10.03
C TYR A 33 -18.00 -3.16 9.73
N GLU A 34 -17.45 -2.55 10.75
CA GLU A 34 -16.68 -1.32 10.63
C GLU A 34 -15.32 -1.50 11.28
N ILE A 35 -14.27 -1.16 10.53
CA ILE A 35 -12.90 -1.14 11.05
C ILE A 35 -12.77 0.07 11.97
N SER A 36 -12.25 -0.16 13.17
CA SER A 36 -12.06 0.89 14.18
C SER A 36 -11.09 1.97 13.68
N PRO A 37 -11.27 3.24 14.11
CA PRO A 37 -10.28 4.28 13.85
C PRO A 37 -8.88 3.84 14.30
N PRO A 38 -7.84 3.98 13.48
CA PRO A 38 -6.49 3.57 13.84
C PRO A 38 -5.87 4.52 14.87
N HIS A 39 -4.89 4.03 15.60
CA HIS A 39 -4.03 4.84 16.48
C HIS A 39 -2.79 5.29 15.71
N THR A 40 -2.34 6.53 15.93
CA THR A 40 -1.06 6.98 15.37
C THR A 40 0.10 6.55 16.25
N ALA A 41 1.20 6.20 15.60
CA ALA A 41 2.51 6.02 16.23
C ALA A 41 3.57 6.76 15.41
N LEU A 42 4.58 7.29 16.09
CA LEU A 42 5.69 8.00 15.46
C LEU A 42 6.89 7.05 15.37
N ILE A 43 7.40 6.84 14.14
CA ILE A 43 8.60 6.06 13.87
C ILE A 43 9.73 7.01 13.48
N PRO A 44 10.88 6.99 14.16
CA PRO A 44 12.01 7.85 13.79
C PRO A 44 12.55 7.44 12.42
N LYS A 45 12.93 8.47 11.62
CA LYS A 45 13.67 8.33 10.37
C LYS A 45 15.16 8.58 10.62
N ASP A 46 16.01 8.13 9.69
CA ASP A 46 17.46 8.29 9.77
C ASP A 46 17.92 9.77 9.77
N ASN A 47 17.10 10.67 9.21
CA ASN A 47 17.35 12.12 9.18
C ASN A 47 16.89 12.86 10.45
N GLY A 48 16.44 12.16 11.48
CA GLY A 48 15.96 12.74 12.73
C GLY A 48 14.49 13.22 12.71
N GLU A 49 13.80 13.14 11.57
CA GLU A 49 12.37 13.38 11.48
C GLU A 49 11.57 12.17 11.97
N TYR A 50 10.26 12.34 12.12
CA TYR A 50 9.34 11.25 12.45
C TYR A 50 8.40 10.97 11.29
N ARG A 51 8.10 9.68 11.10
CA ARG A 51 7.06 9.19 10.21
C ARG A 51 5.85 8.80 11.05
N THR A 52 4.69 9.34 10.71
CA THR A 52 3.43 8.91 11.32
C THR A 52 2.96 7.63 10.66
N VAL A 53 2.65 6.62 11.47
CA VAL A 53 2.03 5.37 11.00
C VAL A 53 0.71 5.14 11.73
N TYR A 54 -0.23 4.50 11.03
CA TYR A 54 -1.57 4.20 11.52
C TYR A 54 -1.64 2.72 11.90
N VAL A 55 -1.88 2.47 13.18
CA VAL A 55 -1.90 1.13 13.80
C VAL A 55 -3.33 0.76 14.14
N ASN A 56 -3.89 -0.20 13.43
CA ASN A 56 -5.24 -0.70 13.68
C ASN A 56 -5.29 -1.62 14.91
N GLU A 57 -6.48 -1.81 15.46
CA GLU A 57 -6.76 -2.80 16.50
C GLU A 57 -6.37 -4.22 16.04
N PRO A 58 -5.97 -5.14 16.94
CA PRO A 58 -5.40 -6.43 16.57
C PRO A 58 -6.27 -7.28 15.64
N ILE A 59 -7.59 -7.31 15.84
CA ILE A 59 -8.53 -8.04 14.97
C ILE A 59 -8.57 -7.39 13.60
N ASP A 60 -8.72 -6.06 13.53
CA ASP A 60 -8.75 -5.31 12.28
C ASP A 60 -7.45 -5.45 11.50
N ARG A 61 -6.29 -5.49 12.17
CA ARG A 61 -4.98 -5.74 11.52
C ARG A 61 -4.94 -7.09 10.81
N VAL A 62 -5.45 -8.15 11.45
CA VAL A 62 -5.51 -9.48 10.82
C VAL A 62 -6.46 -9.45 9.63
N LEU A 63 -7.63 -8.84 9.75
CA LEU A 63 -8.59 -8.72 8.65
C LEU A 63 -8.02 -7.90 7.49
N LEU A 64 -7.36 -6.79 7.77
CA LEU A 64 -6.71 -5.95 6.75
C LEU A 64 -5.53 -6.67 6.08
N SER A 65 -4.80 -7.52 6.81
CA SER A 65 -3.73 -8.35 6.22
C SER A 65 -4.32 -9.39 5.25
N ILE A 66 -5.38 -10.10 5.67
CA ILE A 66 -6.08 -11.05 4.81
C ILE A 66 -6.68 -10.33 3.59
N ALA A 67 -7.25 -9.15 3.79
CA ALA A 67 -7.80 -8.33 2.71
C ALA A 67 -6.73 -7.94 1.69
N ASN A 68 -5.54 -7.54 2.16
CA ASN A 68 -4.41 -7.21 1.31
C ASN A 68 -3.98 -8.41 0.44
N ASP A 69 -3.79 -9.57 1.06
CA ASP A 69 -3.39 -10.79 0.35
C ASP A 69 -4.43 -11.19 -0.71
N LEU A 70 -5.73 -11.12 -0.34
CA LEU A 70 -6.82 -11.36 -1.28
C LEU A 70 -6.85 -10.36 -2.45
N LEU A 71 -6.54 -9.09 -2.23
CA LEU A 71 -6.50 -8.08 -3.29
C LEU A 71 -5.36 -8.34 -4.27
N PHE A 72 -4.18 -8.74 -3.80
CA PHE A 72 -3.08 -9.17 -4.67
C PHE A 72 -3.47 -10.40 -5.49
N ASP A 73 -4.14 -11.39 -4.89
CA ASP A 73 -4.58 -12.61 -5.58
C ASP A 73 -5.71 -12.35 -6.60
N LEU A 74 -6.64 -11.44 -6.30
CA LEU A 74 -7.79 -11.13 -7.16
C LEU A 74 -7.43 -10.24 -8.35
N MET A 75 -6.38 -9.42 -8.23
CA MET A 75 -6.00 -8.38 -9.20
C MET A 75 -4.51 -8.44 -9.58
N PRO A 76 -3.96 -9.62 -9.91
CA PRO A 76 -2.51 -9.76 -10.19
C PRO A 76 -2.07 -8.97 -11.42
N ASP A 77 -2.96 -8.79 -12.39
CA ASP A 77 -2.72 -8.03 -13.62
C ASP A 77 -2.80 -6.50 -13.43
N ARG A 78 -3.15 -6.02 -12.25
CA ARG A 78 -3.09 -4.61 -11.87
C ARG A 78 -1.79 -4.23 -11.17
N ILE A 79 -0.89 -5.18 -10.98
CA ILE A 79 0.47 -4.91 -10.50
C ILE A 79 1.39 -5.01 -11.73
N HIS A 80 1.96 -3.89 -12.11
CA HIS A 80 2.84 -3.85 -13.27
C HIS A 80 4.14 -4.61 -12.99
N ARG A 81 4.69 -5.28 -14.01
CA ARG A 81 5.93 -6.09 -13.88
C ARG A 81 7.15 -5.29 -13.40
N SER A 82 7.18 -3.98 -13.65
CA SER A 82 8.24 -3.08 -13.19
C SER A 82 8.07 -2.67 -11.73
N CYS A 83 6.88 -2.84 -11.14
CA CYS A 83 6.68 -2.69 -9.71
C CYS A 83 7.20 -3.92 -8.98
N LYS A 84 8.13 -3.75 -8.07
CA LYS A 84 8.80 -4.84 -7.34
C LYS A 84 8.48 -4.86 -5.84
N SER A 85 7.74 -3.88 -5.36
CA SER A 85 7.38 -3.74 -3.94
C SER A 85 6.30 -4.74 -3.51
N TYR A 86 6.31 -5.05 -2.24
CA TYR A 86 5.28 -5.82 -1.51
C TYR A 86 4.91 -7.20 -2.09
N GLN A 87 5.64 -7.69 -3.09
CA GLN A 87 5.37 -8.97 -3.73
C GLN A 87 6.11 -10.11 -3.03
N SER A 88 5.45 -11.26 -2.90
CA SER A 88 6.05 -12.44 -2.28
C SER A 88 7.32 -12.87 -3.03
N GLY A 89 8.38 -13.12 -2.29
CA GLY A 89 9.65 -13.58 -2.84
C GLY A 89 10.50 -12.53 -3.55
N ILE A 90 10.05 -11.26 -3.62
CA ILE A 90 10.82 -10.13 -4.18
C ILE A 90 11.20 -9.21 -3.01
N GLY A 91 12.46 -9.30 -2.58
CA GLY A 91 13.02 -8.40 -1.58
C GLY A 91 13.91 -7.34 -2.23
N CYS A 92 14.17 -6.24 -1.52
CA CYS A 92 15.00 -5.12 -1.97
C CYS A 92 16.36 -5.59 -2.53
N GLY A 93 17.02 -6.58 -1.90
CA GLY A 93 18.29 -7.12 -2.37
C GLY A 93 18.22 -7.74 -3.77
N LYS A 94 17.12 -8.42 -4.12
CA LYS A 94 16.90 -8.94 -5.48
C LYS A 94 16.75 -7.82 -6.49
N VAL A 95 16.01 -6.77 -6.14
CA VAL A 95 15.81 -5.60 -7.03
C VAL A 95 17.12 -4.89 -7.28
N VAL A 96 17.95 -4.69 -6.26
CA VAL A 96 19.29 -4.09 -6.41
C VAL A 96 20.17 -4.92 -7.34
N LEU A 97 20.14 -6.25 -7.24
CA LEU A 97 20.90 -7.13 -8.15
C LEU A 97 20.36 -7.05 -9.59
N GLU A 98 19.04 -7.04 -9.78
CA GLU A 98 18.39 -6.86 -11.08
C GLU A 98 18.82 -5.52 -11.72
N VAL A 99 18.70 -4.44 -10.98
CA VAL A 99 19.14 -3.10 -11.42
C VAL A 99 20.60 -3.11 -11.81
N SER A 100 21.46 -3.65 -10.96
CA SER A 100 22.91 -3.72 -11.24
C SER A 100 23.20 -4.50 -12.52
N TRP A 101 22.50 -5.60 -12.75
CA TRP A 101 22.62 -6.40 -13.97
C TRP A 101 22.14 -5.62 -15.22
N GLU A 102 20.98 -4.99 -15.16
CA GLU A 102 20.45 -4.21 -16.28
C GLU A 102 21.33 -3.00 -16.62
N MET A 103 21.90 -2.34 -15.63
CA MET A 103 22.85 -1.24 -15.85
C MET A 103 24.12 -1.69 -16.61
N THR A 104 24.59 -2.93 -16.44
CA THR A 104 25.74 -3.46 -17.23
C THR A 104 25.39 -3.72 -18.69
N ARG A 105 24.09 -3.74 -19.05
CA ARG A 105 23.61 -4.03 -20.41
C ARG A 105 23.28 -2.77 -21.21
N VAL A 106 23.25 -1.61 -20.54
CA VAL A 106 23.04 -0.33 -21.24
C VAL A 106 24.25 -0.05 -22.13
N PRO A 107 24.06 0.15 -23.47
CA PRO A 107 25.18 0.40 -24.36
C PRO A 107 25.84 1.74 -24.09
N GLY A 108 27.16 1.79 -24.19
CA GLY A 108 27.95 3.01 -24.10
C GLY A 108 28.72 3.18 -22.77
N ASP A 109 29.64 4.12 -22.76
CA ASP A 109 30.47 4.43 -21.57
C ASP A 109 29.70 5.27 -20.53
N GLU A 110 28.54 5.84 -20.90
CA GLU A 110 27.69 6.66 -20.04
C GLU A 110 26.32 6.03 -19.84
N CYS A 111 26.09 5.48 -18.65
CA CYS A 111 24.80 5.00 -18.22
C CYS A 111 23.98 6.19 -17.69
N LEU A 112 23.16 6.80 -18.55
CA LEU A 112 22.33 7.95 -18.20
C LEU A 112 20.96 7.52 -17.68
N GLY A 113 20.52 8.18 -16.63
CA GLY A 113 19.22 7.88 -16.02
C GLY A 113 18.90 8.81 -14.85
N TRP A 114 17.83 8.49 -14.16
CA TRP A 114 17.41 9.20 -12.95
C TRP A 114 16.86 8.25 -11.89
N LYS A 115 17.00 8.67 -10.63
CA LYS A 115 16.27 8.13 -9.51
C LYS A 115 15.33 9.21 -8.99
N SER A 116 14.09 8.88 -8.73
CA SER A 116 13.07 9.77 -8.17
C SER A 116 12.31 9.09 -7.04
N ASP A 117 11.76 9.91 -6.14
CA ASP A 117 10.92 9.52 -5.03
C ASP A 117 9.67 10.42 -5.04
N LEU A 118 8.49 9.84 -4.84
CA LEU A 118 7.25 10.61 -4.75
C LEU A 118 7.09 11.19 -3.35
N SER A 119 7.28 12.51 -3.25
CA SER A 119 7.17 13.20 -1.95
C SER A 119 5.83 12.96 -1.28
N LYS A 120 5.87 12.43 -0.05
CA LYS A 120 4.69 12.17 0.78
C LYS A 120 3.63 11.30 0.10
N TYR A 121 4.03 10.35 -0.76
CA TYR A 121 3.10 9.54 -1.54
C TYR A 121 1.97 8.95 -0.69
N PHE A 122 2.32 8.29 0.43
CA PHE A 122 1.33 7.66 1.32
C PHE A 122 0.37 8.64 2.01
N ASP A 123 0.72 9.92 2.09
CA ASP A 123 -0.05 10.95 2.79
C ASP A 123 -0.84 11.86 1.83
N SER A 124 -0.58 11.77 0.50
CA SER A 124 -1.08 12.75 -0.47
C SER A 124 -2.05 12.21 -1.52
N VAL A 125 -2.28 10.89 -1.57
CA VAL A 125 -3.22 10.29 -2.56
C VAL A 125 -4.66 10.75 -2.29
N PRO A 126 -5.32 11.41 -3.25
CA PRO A 126 -6.71 11.80 -3.11
C PRO A 126 -7.66 10.59 -3.08
N LEU A 127 -8.70 10.65 -2.25
CA LEU A 127 -9.67 9.56 -2.06
C LEU A 127 -10.27 9.02 -3.37
N ARG A 128 -10.49 9.87 -4.37
CA ARG A 128 -11.02 9.47 -5.68
C ARG A 128 -10.19 8.42 -6.40
N TYR A 129 -8.86 8.38 -6.18
CA TYR A 129 -7.99 7.37 -6.78
C TYR A 129 -8.10 6.03 -6.03
N ILE A 130 -8.23 6.07 -4.70
CA ILE A 130 -8.51 4.89 -3.88
C ILE A 130 -9.85 4.27 -4.30
N ASP A 131 -10.89 5.10 -4.50
CA ASP A 131 -12.19 4.64 -4.99
C ASP A 131 -12.09 3.99 -6.38
N ARG A 132 -11.34 4.58 -7.33
CA ARG A 132 -11.10 3.96 -8.64
C ARG A 132 -10.43 2.59 -8.54
N ALA A 133 -9.47 2.42 -7.64
CA ALA A 133 -8.85 1.11 -7.42
C ALA A 133 -9.87 0.08 -6.91
N PHE A 134 -10.75 0.47 -5.99
CA PHE A 134 -11.84 -0.39 -5.50
C PHE A 134 -12.92 -0.64 -6.57
N ASP A 135 -13.26 0.35 -7.40
CA ASP A 135 -14.17 0.17 -8.54
C ASP A 135 -13.63 -0.87 -9.54
N ALA A 136 -12.32 -0.88 -9.77
CA ALA A 136 -11.69 -1.89 -10.63
C ALA A 136 -11.86 -3.32 -10.05
N VAL A 137 -11.79 -3.50 -8.73
CA VAL A 137 -12.08 -4.78 -8.10
C VAL A 137 -13.56 -5.15 -8.25
N GLU A 138 -14.47 -4.22 -7.96
CA GLU A 138 -15.93 -4.46 -8.04
C GLU A 138 -16.42 -4.71 -9.46
N SER A 139 -15.74 -4.18 -10.48
CA SER A 139 -16.07 -4.46 -11.89
C SER A 139 -15.90 -5.95 -12.24
N ARG A 140 -14.99 -6.64 -11.57
CA ARG A 140 -14.71 -8.09 -11.75
C ARG A 140 -15.42 -8.96 -10.73
N HIS A 141 -15.48 -8.48 -9.50
CA HIS A 141 -15.97 -9.20 -8.32
C HIS A 141 -17.15 -8.43 -7.70
N ARG A 142 -18.31 -8.45 -8.37
CA ARG A 142 -19.52 -7.69 -7.99
C ARG A 142 -19.96 -8.00 -6.57
N HIS A 143 -20.46 -6.97 -5.87
CA HIS A 143 -21.01 -7.06 -4.51
C HIS A 143 -20.01 -7.58 -3.46
N SER A 144 -18.76 -7.19 -3.57
CA SER A 144 -17.75 -7.58 -2.59
C SER A 144 -18.01 -6.92 -1.24
N ALA A 145 -18.40 -7.72 -0.25
CA ALA A 145 -18.53 -7.27 1.14
C ALA A 145 -17.19 -6.71 1.66
N LEU A 146 -16.07 -7.26 1.19
CA LEU A 146 -14.73 -6.78 1.51
C LEU A 146 -14.54 -5.33 1.06
N ILE A 147 -14.84 -5.02 -0.22
CA ILE A 147 -14.69 -3.67 -0.75
C ILE A 147 -15.60 -2.68 -0.03
N THR A 148 -16.82 -3.08 0.33
CA THR A 148 -17.72 -2.23 1.13
C THR A 148 -17.09 -1.85 2.47
N VAL A 149 -16.46 -2.79 3.18
CA VAL A 149 -15.77 -2.54 4.46
C VAL A 149 -14.55 -1.63 4.26
N LEU A 150 -13.74 -1.90 3.22
CA LEU A 150 -12.56 -1.11 2.92
C LEU A 150 -12.91 0.33 2.51
N ARG A 151 -13.96 0.53 1.69
CA ARG A 151 -14.43 1.89 1.36
C ARG A 151 -14.82 2.66 2.61
N LYS A 152 -15.63 2.08 3.49
CA LYS A 152 -16.00 2.73 4.76
C LYS A 152 -14.77 3.14 5.56
N TYR A 153 -13.77 2.26 5.64
CA TYR A 153 -12.53 2.52 6.36
C TYR A 153 -11.71 3.66 5.74
N TYR A 154 -11.53 3.69 4.42
CA TYR A 154 -10.77 4.75 3.74
C TYR A 154 -11.52 6.07 3.65
N HIS A 155 -12.87 6.05 3.64
CA HIS A 155 -13.71 7.24 3.74
C HIS A 155 -13.81 7.80 5.17
N SER A 156 -13.45 7.01 6.18
CA SER A 156 -13.36 7.50 7.55
C SER A 156 -12.15 8.40 7.73
N ASP A 157 -12.37 9.61 8.20
CA ASP A 157 -11.35 10.61 8.54
C ASP A 157 -10.96 10.58 10.04
N LEU A 158 -11.41 9.56 10.77
CA LEU A 158 -11.19 9.41 12.21
C LEU A 158 -9.92 8.62 12.51
N TYR A 159 -9.17 9.07 13.51
CA TYR A 159 -8.02 8.36 14.08
C TYR A 159 -7.77 8.83 15.52
N PHE A 160 -7.02 8.05 16.30
CA PHE A 160 -6.52 8.45 17.61
C PHE A 160 -5.08 8.96 17.47
N ASP A 161 -4.82 10.15 18.05
CA ASP A 161 -3.46 10.70 18.10
C ASP A 161 -2.58 9.98 19.16
N THR A 162 -1.33 10.43 19.28
CA THR A 162 -0.37 9.85 20.25
C THR A 162 -0.80 9.99 21.71
N ASP A 163 -1.68 10.94 22.01
CA ASP A 163 -2.29 11.15 23.32
C ASP A 163 -3.60 10.36 23.51
N ASN A 164 -3.93 9.50 22.56
CA ASN A 164 -5.16 8.70 22.50
C ASN A 164 -6.45 9.55 22.47
N ARG A 165 -6.37 10.74 21.84
CA ARG A 165 -7.51 11.61 21.60
C ARG A 165 -8.03 11.37 20.19
N LEU A 166 -9.37 11.26 20.05
CA LEU A 166 -10.00 11.10 18.75
C LEU A 166 -9.85 12.40 17.94
N GLN A 167 -9.24 12.28 16.77
CA GLN A 167 -9.00 13.35 15.81
C GLN A 167 -9.74 13.09 14.51
N ARG A 168 -9.86 14.15 13.69
CA ARG A 168 -10.50 14.07 12.39
C ARG A 168 -9.66 14.79 11.33
N SER A 169 -9.11 14.04 10.41
CA SER A 169 -8.49 14.53 9.17
C SER A 169 -8.35 13.39 8.16
N TYR A 170 -8.22 13.72 6.89
CA TYR A 170 -7.97 12.73 5.84
C TYR A 170 -6.56 12.15 5.97
N GLN A 171 -6.42 10.80 5.97
CA GLN A 171 -5.16 10.11 6.18
C GLN A 171 -4.62 9.41 4.92
N SER A 172 -5.18 9.68 3.74
CA SER A 172 -4.76 9.09 2.46
C SER A 172 -4.65 7.55 2.51
N LEU A 173 -3.50 6.95 2.20
CA LEU A 173 -3.30 5.50 2.21
C LEU A 173 -3.21 4.88 3.61
N LYS A 174 -3.22 5.69 4.68
CA LYS A 174 -3.08 5.24 6.08
C LYS A 174 -1.82 4.38 6.24
N GLN A 175 -0.64 5.00 6.09
CA GLN A 175 0.65 4.33 6.17
C GLN A 175 0.76 3.43 7.43
N GLY A 176 1.09 2.14 7.26
CA GLY A 176 1.09 1.13 8.32
C GLY A 176 -0.14 0.21 8.29
N CYS A 177 -1.19 0.56 7.55
CA CYS A 177 -2.27 -0.37 7.20
C CYS A 177 -1.78 -1.36 6.13
N ALA A 178 -2.12 -2.64 6.27
CA ALA A 178 -1.68 -3.66 5.31
C ALA A 178 -2.16 -3.38 3.88
N VAL A 179 -3.42 -2.96 3.70
CA VAL A 179 -4.01 -2.67 2.38
C VAL A 179 -3.34 -1.48 1.68
N ALA A 180 -2.63 -0.62 2.41
CA ALA A 180 -1.86 0.48 1.83
C ALA A 180 -0.77 -0.01 0.85
N SER A 181 -0.22 -1.22 1.04
CA SER A 181 0.78 -1.80 0.14
C SER A 181 0.19 -2.16 -1.23
N TRP A 182 -0.98 -2.81 -1.27
CA TRP A 182 -1.67 -3.09 -2.53
C TRP A 182 -2.09 -1.79 -3.24
N LEU A 183 -2.66 -0.83 -2.50
CA LEU A 183 -3.02 0.48 -3.07
C LEU A 183 -1.81 1.19 -3.64
N ALA A 184 -0.69 1.22 -2.92
CA ALA A 184 0.54 1.86 -3.39
C ALA A 184 1.06 1.26 -4.70
N ASP A 185 0.85 -0.03 -4.92
CA ASP A 185 1.27 -0.69 -6.15
C ASP A 185 0.31 -0.43 -7.32
N VAL A 186 -1.01 -0.57 -7.11
CA VAL A 186 -1.98 -0.46 -8.21
C VAL A 186 -2.23 0.98 -8.70
N LEU A 187 -2.08 1.97 -7.82
CA LEU A 187 -2.37 3.37 -8.15
C LEU A 187 -1.39 3.98 -9.15
N LEU A 188 -0.20 3.43 -9.28
CA LEU A 188 0.84 3.87 -10.20
C LEU A 188 0.95 2.97 -11.44
N TYR A 189 -0.02 2.07 -11.68
CA TYR A 189 0.01 1.14 -12.80
C TYR A 189 0.13 1.86 -14.16
N GLU A 190 -0.64 2.92 -14.39
CA GLU A 190 -0.62 3.67 -15.65
C GLU A 190 0.73 4.36 -15.87
N LEU A 191 1.33 4.90 -14.80
CA LEU A 191 2.68 5.46 -14.84
C LEU A 191 3.73 4.39 -15.14
N ASP A 192 3.61 3.21 -14.50
CA ASP A 192 4.50 2.08 -14.75
C ASP A 192 4.42 1.60 -16.22
N GLU A 193 3.22 1.54 -16.80
CA GLU A 193 3.00 1.20 -18.21
C GLU A 193 3.68 2.21 -19.15
N GLU A 194 3.48 3.50 -18.89
CA GLU A 194 4.05 4.57 -19.71
C GLU A 194 5.58 4.56 -19.68
N LEU A 195 6.17 4.53 -18.49
CA LEU A 195 7.63 4.54 -18.32
C LEU A 195 8.29 3.25 -18.86
N SER A 196 7.62 2.09 -18.71
CA SER A 196 8.14 0.81 -19.22
C SER A 196 8.05 0.69 -20.75
N GLY A 197 7.22 1.49 -21.40
CA GLY A 197 7.09 1.55 -22.87
C GLY A 197 8.22 2.33 -23.55
N MET A 198 9.08 3.03 -22.79
CA MET A 198 10.17 3.84 -23.31
C MET A 198 11.45 3.03 -23.55
N ASN A 199 12.37 3.60 -24.36
CA ASN A 199 13.67 2.98 -24.63
C ASN A 199 14.60 3.12 -23.42
N GLY A 200 14.54 2.13 -22.52
CA GLY A 200 15.31 2.08 -21.28
C GLY A 200 14.84 0.99 -20.35
N TYR A 201 15.48 0.90 -19.22
CA TYR A 201 15.10 0.04 -18.11
C TYR A 201 14.42 0.87 -17.03
N TYR A 202 13.19 0.53 -16.69
CA TYR A 202 12.40 1.14 -15.62
C TYR A 202 12.06 0.13 -14.53
N VAL A 203 12.21 0.53 -13.29
CA VAL A 203 11.80 -0.25 -12.12
C VAL A 203 11.30 0.67 -11.01
N ARG A 204 10.28 0.22 -10.31
CA ARG A 204 9.72 0.90 -9.14
C ARG A 204 9.69 -0.01 -7.92
N TYR A 205 10.02 0.56 -6.77
CA TYR A 205 9.87 -0.07 -5.46
C TYR A 205 9.10 0.88 -4.53
N SER A 206 7.80 0.70 -4.38
CA SER A 206 6.87 1.61 -3.73
C SER A 206 6.85 2.98 -4.41
N ASP A 207 7.30 4.02 -3.73
CA ASP A 207 7.47 5.40 -4.20
C ASP A 207 8.85 5.69 -4.83
N ASP A 208 9.83 4.79 -4.61
CA ASP A 208 11.15 4.87 -5.24
C ASP A 208 11.10 4.37 -6.70
N MET A 209 11.53 5.19 -7.64
CA MET A 209 11.58 4.89 -9.07
C MET A 209 12.99 5.08 -9.63
N LEU A 210 13.36 4.21 -10.57
CA LEU A 210 14.61 4.31 -11.31
C LEU A 210 14.32 4.11 -12.79
N PHE A 211 14.87 4.99 -13.62
CA PHE A 211 14.91 4.84 -15.07
C PHE A 211 16.36 5.00 -15.57
N VAL A 212 16.77 4.10 -16.44
CA VAL A 212 18.11 4.13 -17.06
C VAL A 212 17.98 3.81 -18.55
N GLY A 213 18.46 4.67 -19.43
CA GLY A 213 18.41 4.47 -20.87
C GLY A 213 18.28 5.74 -21.68
N GLU A 214 18.21 5.59 -23.01
CA GLU A 214 18.24 6.71 -23.95
C GLU A 214 17.07 7.70 -23.77
N ASP A 215 15.88 7.19 -23.41
CA ASP A 215 14.70 8.02 -23.24
C ASP A 215 14.60 8.66 -21.82
N TYR A 216 15.70 8.67 -21.02
CA TYR A 216 15.66 9.24 -19.66
C TYR A 216 15.14 10.68 -19.58
N PRO A 217 15.37 11.59 -20.57
CA PRO A 217 14.79 12.95 -20.52
C PRO A 217 13.28 12.96 -20.72
N LYS A 218 12.75 12.08 -21.61
CA LYS A 218 11.30 11.93 -21.82
C LYS A 218 10.64 11.31 -20.57
N ALA A 219 11.28 10.27 -20.02
CA ALA A 219 10.81 9.61 -18.80
C ALA A 219 10.78 10.58 -17.60
N MET A 220 11.72 11.53 -17.52
CA MET A 220 11.71 12.58 -16.50
C MET A 220 10.56 13.57 -16.72
N ALA A 221 10.23 13.92 -17.95
CA ALA A 221 9.13 14.82 -18.27
C ALA A 221 7.77 14.27 -17.79
N VAL A 222 7.55 12.96 -17.94
CA VAL A 222 6.33 12.28 -17.45
C VAL A 222 6.12 12.42 -15.93
N LEU A 223 7.20 12.53 -15.15
CA LEU A 223 7.08 12.73 -13.70
C LEU A 223 6.81 14.18 -13.29
N GLN A 224 6.96 15.13 -14.21
CA GLN A 224 6.77 16.57 -13.95
C GLN A 224 5.36 17.06 -14.33
N ASP A 225 4.64 16.31 -15.14
CA ASP A 225 3.25 16.56 -15.55
C ASP A 225 2.26 15.94 -14.54
#